data_4c5c4a6042a218611578cdb421e051be
#
_entry.id   4c5c4a6042a218611578cdb421e051be
#
_cell.length_a   1.000
_cell.length_b   1.000
_cell.length_c   1.000
_cell.angle_alpha   90.00
_cell.angle_beta   90.00
_cell.angle_gamma   90.00
#
_symmetry.space_group_name_H-M   'P 1'
#
loop_
_entity.id
_entity.type
_entity.pdbx_description
1 polymer ?
#
loop_
_entity_poly.entity_id
_entity_poly.type
_entity_poly.pdbx_seq_one_letter_code
_entity_poly.pdbx_strand_id
1 'polypeptide(L)'
;IAYFLAAFVLGGALAQVPAGWLADKFDRRWVMIWLSAAAIVSCGLSATITSSDIVVIFGLAGLFGFTTFPIYSVAAAHAHDFADSDQRVELSAALMFWYATGAIAAPAFASLLIDLYGPAALFGMIAVGHLGLVVFGLLRMRARPVPDEKTPYVYAPRTSFTIGRLLRGVRDHKN
;
A
#
# COMPACT_ATOMS: atom_id res chain seq x y z
N ILE A 1 13.79 8.37 -17.39
CA ILE A 1 12.54 7.72 -16.95
C ILE A 1 12.86 6.44 -16.18
N ALA A 2 13.67 5.48 -16.71
CA ALA A 2 13.95 4.21 -16.05
C ALA A 2 14.53 4.36 -14.63
N TYR A 3 15.52 5.22 -14.42
CA TYR A 3 16.13 5.46 -13.11
C TYR A 3 15.17 6.12 -12.12
N PHE A 4 14.25 6.98 -12.59
CA PHE A 4 13.20 7.55 -11.75
C PHE A 4 12.26 6.46 -11.25
N LEU A 5 11.80 5.58 -12.12
CA LEU A 5 10.98 4.42 -11.74
C LEU A 5 11.73 3.48 -10.80
N ALA A 6 13.03 3.26 -11.02
CA ALA A 6 13.84 2.44 -10.13
C ALA A 6 13.93 3.05 -8.72
N ALA A 7 14.16 4.36 -8.59
CA ALA A 7 14.18 5.06 -7.32
C ALA A 7 12.81 5.00 -6.60
N PHE A 8 11.73 5.19 -7.35
CA PHE A 8 10.36 5.06 -6.85
C PHE A 8 10.07 3.65 -6.30
N VAL A 9 10.38 2.62 -7.08
CA VAL A 9 10.16 1.21 -6.68
C VAL A 9 11.05 0.84 -5.49
N LEU A 10 12.32 1.29 -5.49
CA LEU A 10 13.24 1.05 -4.38
C LEU A 10 12.75 1.70 -3.09
N GLY A 11 12.30 2.95 -3.15
CA GLY A 11 11.67 3.62 -2.01
C GLY A 11 10.48 2.83 -1.47
N GLY A 12 9.61 2.37 -2.36
CA GLY A 12 8.47 1.54 -2.01
C GLY A 12 8.86 0.19 -1.38
N ALA A 13 9.86 -0.48 -1.93
CA ALA A 13 10.36 -1.75 -1.40
C ALA A 13 10.95 -1.58 0.02
N LEU A 14 11.75 -0.53 0.23
CA LEU A 14 12.33 -0.21 1.54
C LEU A 14 11.25 0.13 2.57
N ALA A 15 10.14 0.71 2.17
CA ALA A 15 9.04 1.06 3.05
C ALA A 15 8.23 -0.14 3.54
N GLN A 16 8.24 -1.29 2.84
CA GLN A 16 7.42 -2.45 3.20
C GLN A 16 7.74 -2.97 4.61
N VAL A 17 9.02 -3.02 4.97
CA VAL A 17 9.46 -3.53 6.29
C VAL A 17 8.99 -2.62 7.42
N PRO A 18 9.31 -1.30 7.44
CA PRO A 18 8.86 -0.43 8.52
C PRO A 18 7.34 -0.26 8.56
N ALA A 19 6.67 -0.21 7.41
CA ALA A 19 5.21 -0.11 7.36
C ALA A 19 4.53 -1.38 7.89
N GLY A 20 5.04 -2.56 7.55
CA GLY A 20 4.55 -3.83 8.10
C GLY A 20 4.73 -3.89 9.61
N TRP A 21 5.92 -3.55 10.12
CA TRP A 21 6.17 -3.50 11.55
C TRP A 21 5.25 -2.53 12.29
N LEU A 22 5.01 -1.33 11.72
CA LEU A 22 4.06 -0.37 12.28
C LEU A 22 2.63 -0.92 12.28
N ALA A 23 2.23 -1.59 11.20
CA ALA A 23 0.89 -2.17 11.06
C ALA A 23 0.63 -3.34 12.02
N ASP A 24 1.69 -4.05 12.43
CA ASP A 24 1.58 -5.11 13.45
C ASP A 24 1.55 -4.53 14.88
N LYS A 25 2.26 -3.41 15.12
CA LYS A 25 2.37 -2.80 16.44
C LYS A 25 1.20 -1.87 16.76
N PHE A 26 0.71 -1.12 15.76
CA PHE A 26 -0.35 -0.13 15.91
C PHE A 26 -1.64 -0.59 15.20
N ASP A 27 -2.73 0.13 15.44
CA ASP A 27 -3.95 -0.05 14.65
C ASP A 27 -3.67 0.28 13.16
N ARG A 28 -3.92 -0.69 12.29
CA ARG A 28 -3.68 -0.59 10.84
C ARG A 28 -4.39 0.63 10.21
N ARG A 29 -5.52 1.05 10.78
CA ARG A 29 -6.25 2.25 10.33
C ARG A 29 -5.42 3.51 10.54
N TRP A 30 -4.77 3.66 11.70
CA TRP A 30 -3.86 4.77 11.96
C TRP A 30 -2.63 4.73 11.05
N VAL A 31 -2.07 3.56 10.82
CA VAL A 31 -0.92 3.41 9.91
C VAL A 31 -1.29 3.84 8.48
N MET A 32 -2.47 3.43 7.99
CA MET A 32 -2.97 3.89 6.67
C MET A 32 -3.16 5.41 6.63
N ILE A 33 -3.69 6.02 7.69
CA ILE A 33 -3.85 7.49 7.79
C ILE A 33 -2.49 8.18 7.76
N TRP A 34 -1.51 7.69 8.53
CA TRP A 34 -0.16 8.28 8.56
C TRP A 34 0.55 8.16 7.21
N LEU A 35 0.48 6.98 6.58
CA LEU A 35 1.04 6.77 5.24
C LEU A 35 0.37 7.67 4.20
N SER A 36 -0.96 7.79 4.25
CA SER A 36 -1.70 8.66 3.33
C SER A 36 -1.38 10.14 3.56
N ALA A 37 -1.26 10.59 4.80
CA ALA A 37 -0.84 11.95 5.11
C ALA A 37 0.59 12.23 4.61
N ALA A 38 1.52 11.30 4.82
CA ALA A 38 2.87 11.39 4.30
C ALA A 38 2.91 11.39 2.77
N ALA A 39 2.04 10.61 2.11
CA ALA A 39 1.90 10.60 0.66
C ALA A 39 1.37 11.95 0.13
N ILE A 40 0.41 12.59 0.80
CA ILE A 40 -0.07 13.94 0.45
C ILE A 40 1.08 14.94 0.50
N VAL A 41 1.89 14.91 1.56
CA VAL A 41 3.06 15.78 1.69
C VAL A 41 4.07 15.50 0.57
N SER A 42 4.37 14.23 0.31
CA SER A 42 5.27 13.82 -0.78
C SER A 42 4.77 14.28 -2.15
N CYS A 43 3.47 14.18 -2.43
CA CYS A 43 2.85 14.71 -3.64
C CYS A 43 3.00 16.24 -3.73
N GLY A 44 2.74 16.97 -2.64
CA GLY A 44 2.92 18.41 -2.58
C GLY A 44 4.36 18.84 -2.89
N LEU A 45 5.34 18.17 -2.28
CA LEU A 45 6.76 18.41 -2.55
C LEU A 45 7.10 18.12 -4.03
N SER A 46 6.62 17.00 -4.58
CA SER A 46 6.88 16.62 -5.97
C SER A 46 6.20 17.55 -6.98
N ALA A 47 5.06 18.15 -6.62
CA ALA A 47 4.36 19.11 -7.47
C ALA A 47 4.97 20.51 -7.46
N THR A 48 5.62 20.91 -6.36
CA THR A 48 6.10 22.30 -6.15
C THR A 48 7.60 22.46 -6.32
N ILE A 49 8.38 21.43 -6.01
CA ILE A 49 9.84 21.49 -6.14
C ILE A 49 10.24 21.29 -7.60
N THR A 50 10.66 22.37 -8.25
CA THR A 50 11.26 22.34 -9.59
C THR A 50 12.78 22.35 -9.44
N SER A 51 13.43 21.22 -9.69
CA SER A 51 14.88 21.10 -9.61
C SER A 51 15.42 20.32 -10.81
N SER A 52 16.60 20.72 -11.28
CA SER A 52 17.38 19.96 -12.27
C SER A 52 18.42 19.05 -11.60
N ASP A 53 18.53 19.10 -10.28
CA ASP A 53 19.44 18.25 -9.52
C ASP A 53 18.89 16.82 -9.47
N ILE A 54 19.71 15.89 -9.95
CA ILE A 54 19.37 14.48 -10.05
C ILE A 54 19.12 13.84 -8.68
N VAL A 55 19.83 14.31 -7.64
CA VAL A 55 19.67 13.80 -6.27
C VAL A 55 18.32 14.21 -5.72
N VAL A 56 17.88 15.44 -5.97
CA VAL A 56 16.55 15.93 -5.56
C VAL A 56 15.46 15.17 -6.28
N ILE A 57 15.59 14.97 -7.60
CA ILE A 57 14.59 14.24 -8.40
C ILE A 57 14.44 12.79 -7.91
N PHE A 58 15.56 12.09 -7.70
CA PHE A 58 15.51 10.69 -7.23
C PHE A 58 15.10 10.59 -5.77
N GLY A 59 15.48 11.55 -4.94
CA GLY A 59 15.04 11.65 -3.56
C GLY A 59 13.51 11.81 -3.45
N LEU A 60 12.91 12.69 -4.25
CA LEU A 60 11.47 12.87 -4.33
C LEU A 60 10.77 11.61 -4.87
N ALA A 61 11.33 10.98 -5.91
CA ALA A 61 10.79 9.72 -6.43
C ALA A 61 10.80 8.60 -5.38
N GLY A 62 11.92 8.44 -4.67
CA GLY A 62 12.05 7.47 -3.59
C GLY A 62 11.11 7.74 -2.42
N LEU A 63 10.99 9.01 -2.00
CA LEU A 63 10.06 9.43 -0.95
C LEU A 63 8.60 9.17 -1.35
N PHE A 64 8.23 9.47 -2.59
CA PHE A 64 6.91 9.20 -3.12
C PHE A 64 6.61 7.70 -3.12
N GLY A 65 7.54 6.87 -3.57
CA GLY A 65 7.41 5.41 -3.49
C GLY A 65 7.30 4.90 -2.05
N PHE A 66 8.15 5.44 -1.16
CA PHE A 66 8.17 5.07 0.26
C PHE A 66 6.83 5.30 0.96
N THR A 67 6.13 6.37 0.60
CA THR A 67 4.86 6.73 1.24
C THR A 67 3.65 6.05 0.60
N THR A 68 3.69 5.71 -0.70
CA THR A 68 2.51 5.22 -1.43
C THR A 68 2.44 3.70 -1.52
N PHE A 69 3.55 3.00 -1.72
CA PHE A 69 3.57 1.55 -1.95
C PHE A 69 2.99 0.71 -0.79
N PRO A 70 3.31 0.99 0.49
CA PRO A 70 2.87 0.13 1.58
C PRO A 70 1.37 0.17 1.84
N ILE A 71 0.66 1.20 1.33
CA ILE A 71 -0.76 1.42 1.63
C ILE A 71 -1.61 0.23 1.22
N TYR A 72 -1.36 -0.34 0.02
CA TYR A 72 -2.08 -1.52 -0.42
C TYR A 72 -1.85 -2.72 0.50
N SER A 73 -0.61 -2.97 0.91
CA SER A 73 -0.28 -4.09 1.78
C SER A 73 -0.93 -3.96 3.15
N VAL A 74 -0.93 -2.76 3.73
CA VAL A 74 -1.58 -2.47 5.02
C VAL A 74 -3.10 -2.56 4.90
N ALA A 75 -3.69 -2.03 3.81
CA ALA A 75 -5.12 -2.09 3.55
C ALA A 75 -5.60 -3.53 3.35
N ALA A 76 -4.86 -4.34 2.59
CA ALA A 76 -5.15 -5.75 2.39
C ALA A 76 -5.07 -6.53 3.71
N ALA A 77 -4.03 -6.29 4.51
CA ALA A 77 -3.90 -6.90 5.84
C ALA A 77 -5.07 -6.49 6.75
N HIS A 78 -5.48 -5.21 6.73
CA HIS A 78 -6.66 -4.74 7.48
C HIS A 78 -7.95 -5.40 7.01
N ALA A 79 -8.16 -5.59 5.71
CA ALA A 79 -9.33 -6.27 5.20
C ALA A 79 -9.39 -7.73 5.65
N HIS A 80 -8.25 -8.42 5.68
CA HIS A 80 -8.14 -9.80 6.15
C HIS A 80 -8.39 -9.98 7.66
N ASP A 81 -8.23 -8.94 8.48
CA ASP A 81 -8.59 -9.00 9.91
C ASP A 81 -10.08 -9.23 10.15
N PHE A 82 -10.93 -8.90 9.17
CA PHE A 82 -12.38 -9.01 9.26
C PHE A 82 -12.95 -10.16 8.43
N ALA A 83 -12.11 -10.97 7.80
CA ALA A 83 -12.53 -12.08 6.96
C ALA A 83 -12.34 -13.41 7.68
N ASP A 84 -13.38 -14.23 7.65
CA ASP A 84 -13.32 -15.60 8.10
C ASP A 84 -12.36 -16.43 7.22
N SER A 85 -11.86 -17.54 7.75
CA SER A 85 -10.83 -18.35 7.10
C SER A 85 -11.24 -18.86 5.71
N ASP A 86 -12.51 -19.18 5.52
CA ASP A 86 -13.13 -19.64 4.28
C ASP A 86 -13.32 -18.52 3.24
N GLN A 87 -13.46 -17.26 3.69
CA GLN A 87 -13.66 -16.09 2.82
C GLN A 87 -12.39 -15.43 2.34
N ARG A 88 -11.23 -15.81 2.87
CA ARG A 88 -9.94 -15.15 2.57
C ARG A 88 -9.55 -15.21 1.10
N VAL A 89 -9.87 -16.28 0.39
CA VAL A 89 -9.57 -16.42 -1.04
C VAL A 89 -10.44 -15.48 -1.86
N GLU A 90 -11.73 -15.43 -1.57
CA GLU A 90 -12.68 -14.53 -2.26
C GLU A 90 -12.33 -13.06 -2.00
N LEU A 91 -11.99 -12.71 -0.76
CA LEU A 91 -11.55 -11.37 -0.41
C LEU A 91 -10.27 -10.97 -1.17
N SER A 92 -9.29 -11.88 -1.24
CA SER A 92 -8.06 -11.62 -2.01
C SER A 92 -8.35 -11.40 -3.49
N ALA A 93 -9.24 -12.19 -4.08
CA ALA A 93 -9.67 -12.03 -5.47
C ALA A 93 -10.39 -10.69 -5.69
N ALA A 94 -11.27 -10.28 -4.77
CA ALA A 94 -11.97 -9.00 -4.82
C ALA A 94 -10.99 -7.82 -4.71
N LEU A 95 -10.02 -7.89 -3.79
CA LEU A 95 -8.98 -6.84 -3.65
C LEU A 95 -8.14 -6.71 -4.92
N MET A 96 -7.74 -7.84 -5.52
CA MET A 96 -6.99 -7.84 -6.78
C MET A 96 -7.81 -7.31 -7.95
N PHE A 97 -9.10 -7.62 -8.01
CA PHE A 97 -10.02 -7.09 -9.03
C PHE A 97 -10.10 -5.56 -8.95
N TRP A 98 -10.32 -5.01 -7.77
CA TRP A 98 -10.38 -3.56 -7.57
C TRP A 98 -9.04 -2.87 -7.82
N TYR A 99 -7.93 -3.50 -7.42
CA TYR A 99 -6.59 -3.03 -7.74
C TYR A 99 -6.37 -2.96 -9.26
N ALA A 100 -6.69 -4.02 -9.99
CA ALA A 100 -6.55 -4.07 -11.44
C ALA A 100 -7.45 -3.04 -12.15
N THR A 101 -8.69 -2.87 -11.69
CA THR A 101 -9.61 -1.84 -12.19
C THR A 101 -9.01 -0.45 -12.02
N GLY A 102 -8.46 -0.15 -10.84
CA GLY A 102 -7.77 1.11 -10.59
C GLY A 102 -6.53 1.29 -11.46
N ALA A 103 -5.73 0.23 -11.65
CA ALA A 103 -4.52 0.28 -12.48
C ALA A 103 -4.82 0.53 -13.96
N ILE A 104 -6.00 0.13 -14.45
CA ILE A 104 -6.45 0.43 -15.82
C ILE A 104 -7.01 1.85 -15.91
N ALA A 105 -7.85 2.25 -14.96
CA ALA A 105 -8.56 3.53 -15.02
C ALA A 105 -7.65 4.72 -14.68
N ALA A 106 -6.76 4.59 -13.68
CA ALA A 106 -5.96 5.71 -13.19
C ALA A 106 -5.06 6.36 -14.24
N PRO A 107 -4.37 5.63 -15.14
CA PRO A 107 -3.57 6.25 -16.19
C PRO A 107 -4.41 7.11 -17.18
N ALA A 108 -5.63 6.68 -17.51
CA ALA A 108 -6.51 7.42 -18.40
C ALA A 108 -6.95 8.75 -17.75
N PHE A 109 -7.34 8.72 -16.47
CA PHE A 109 -7.65 9.94 -15.72
C PHE A 109 -6.43 10.84 -15.53
N ALA A 110 -5.26 10.26 -15.24
CA ALA A 110 -4.03 11.01 -15.09
C ALA A 110 -3.65 11.73 -16.38
N SER A 111 -3.73 11.05 -17.53
CA SER A 111 -3.45 11.64 -18.84
C SER A 111 -4.34 12.84 -19.10
N LEU A 112 -5.65 12.70 -18.90
CA LEU A 112 -6.61 13.80 -19.08
C LEU A 112 -6.28 15.00 -18.18
N LEU A 113 -5.94 14.78 -16.91
CA LEU A 113 -5.62 15.85 -15.99
C LEU A 113 -4.28 16.52 -16.33
N ILE A 114 -3.29 15.75 -16.78
CA ILE A 114 -1.99 16.27 -17.23
C ILE A 114 -2.18 17.14 -18.48
N ASP A 115 -3.02 16.73 -19.42
CA ASP A 115 -3.30 17.48 -20.65
C ASP A 115 -4.00 18.81 -20.34
N LEU A 116 -4.89 18.83 -19.35
CA LEU A 116 -5.66 20.03 -18.98
C LEU A 116 -4.90 20.99 -18.05
N TYR A 117 -4.13 20.47 -17.11
CA TYR A 117 -3.56 21.26 -16.00
C TYR A 117 -2.04 21.14 -15.87
N GLY A 118 -1.39 20.36 -16.75
CA GLY A 118 0.05 20.14 -16.74
C GLY A 118 0.51 18.99 -15.81
N PRO A 119 1.81 18.67 -15.84
CA PRO A 119 2.37 17.48 -15.17
C PRO A 119 2.14 17.40 -13.64
N ALA A 120 2.05 18.55 -12.97
CA ALA A 120 1.81 18.61 -11.53
C ALA A 120 0.41 18.07 -11.14
N ALA A 121 -0.53 18.03 -12.08
CA ALA A 121 -1.88 17.51 -11.86
C ALA A 121 -1.90 16.02 -11.49
N LEU A 122 -0.90 15.24 -11.92
CA LEU A 122 -0.71 13.85 -11.49
C LEU A 122 -0.60 13.74 -9.96
N PHE A 123 0.27 14.55 -9.37
CA PHE A 123 0.47 14.54 -7.93
C PHE A 123 -0.76 15.08 -7.20
N GLY A 124 -1.45 16.07 -7.77
CA GLY A 124 -2.73 16.57 -7.25
C GLY A 124 -3.80 15.47 -7.21
N MET A 125 -3.96 14.71 -8.29
CA MET A 125 -4.89 13.58 -8.36
C MET A 125 -4.60 12.53 -7.27
N ILE A 126 -3.35 12.17 -7.11
CA ILE A 126 -2.91 11.18 -6.11
C ILE A 126 -3.15 11.72 -4.70
N ALA A 127 -2.83 12.99 -4.44
CA ALA A 127 -3.07 13.63 -3.14
C ALA A 127 -4.57 13.65 -2.78
N VAL A 128 -5.45 13.92 -3.74
CA VAL A 128 -6.91 13.85 -3.53
C VAL A 128 -7.37 12.44 -3.19
N GLY A 129 -6.83 11.42 -3.88
CA GLY A 129 -7.10 10.03 -3.54
C GLY A 129 -6.69 9.68 -2.10
N HIS A 130 -5.50 10.10 -1.68
CA HIS A 130 -5.03 9.89 -0.30
C HIS A 130 -5.82 10.69 0.73
N LEU A 131 -6.24 11.91 0.40
CA LEU A 131 -7.15 12.69 1.24
C LEU A 131 -8.48 11.96 1.44
N GLY A 132 -9.02 11.37 0.39
CA GLY A 132 -10.21 10.51 0.47
C GLY A 132 -10.01 9.33 1.42
N LEU A 133 -8.84 8.66 1.37
CA LEU A 133 -8.49 7.58 2.29
C LEU A 133 -8.39 8.07 3.75
N VAL A 134 -7.79 9.22 4.00
CA VAL A 134 -7.71 9.83 5.35
C VAL A 134 -9.12 10.11 5.89
N VAL A 135 -9.94 10.81 5.10
CA VAL A 135 -11.31 11.17 5.50
C VAL A 135 -12.15 9.91 5.75
N PHE A 136 -12.11 8.96 4.83
CA PHE A 136 -12.83 7.68 4.97
C PHE A 136 -12.35 6.91 6.21
N GLY A 137 -11.04 6.82 6.42
CA GLY A 137 -10.43 6.17 7.58
C GLY A 137 -10.91 6.77 8.90
N LEU A 138 -10.88 8.10 9.01
CA LEU A 138 -11.33 8.82 10.20
C LEU A 138 -12.84 8.63 10.47
N LEU A 139 -13.67 8.70 9.44
CA LEU A 139 -15.12 8.47 9.56
C LEU A 139 -15.41 7.02 10.00
N ARG A 140 -14.72 6.05 9.40
CA ARG A 140 -14.92 4.64 9.73
C ARG A 140 -14.45 4.28 11.13
N MET A 141 -13.39 4.92 11.64
CA MET A 141 -12.94 4.73 13.02
C MET A 141 -13.98 5.15 14.06
N ARG A 142 -14.81 6.15 13.73
CA ARG A 142 -15.93 6.56 14.59
C ARG A 142 -17.09 5.56 14.58
N ALA A 143 -17.23 4.79 13.49
CA ALA A 143 -18.38 3.91 13.27
C ALA A 143 -18.17 2.46 13.76
N ARG A 144 -16.94 1.99 13.91
CA ARG A 144 -16.62 0.61 14.31
C ARG A 144 -15.46 0.56 15.31
N PRO A 145 -15.60 -0.16 16.44
CA PRO A 145 -14.49 -0.42 17.37
C PRO A 145 -13.38 -1.27 16.71
N VAL A 146 -12.21 -1.27 17.35
CA VAL A 146 -11.07 -2.12 16.95
C VAL A 146 -11.42 -3.58 17.21
N PRO A 147 -11.07 -4.54 16.33
CA PRO A 147 -11.15 -5.95 16.65
C PRO A 147 -10.26 -6.28 17.87
N ASP A 148 -10.78 -7.09 18.80
CA ASP A 148 -10.06 -7.46 20.03
C ASP A 148 -8.83 -8.35 19.74
N GLU A 149 -8.83 -9.08 18.63
CA GLU A 149 -7.72 -9.95 18.22
C GLU A 149 -7.20 -9.55 16.83
N LYS A 150 -5.91 -9.21 16.77
CA LYS A 150 -5.18 -9.04 15.52
C LYS A 150 -4.59 -10.37 15.08
N THR A 151 -4.81 -10.75 13.83
CA THR A 151 -4.10 -11.88 13.23
C THR A 151 -2.61 -11.51 13.13
N PRO A 152 -1.69 -12.24 13.81
CA PRO A 152 -0.27 -11.92 13.71
C PRO A 152 0.20 -12.07 12.26
N TYR A 153 1.08 -11.16 11.83
CA TYR A 153 1.70 -11.25 10.53
C TYR A 153 2.57 -12.50 10.46
N VAL A 154 2.14 -13.48 9.70
CA VAL A 154 2.95 -14.68 9.42
C VAL A 154 3.66 -14.45 8.09
N TYR A 155 4.97 -14.21 8.15
CA TYR A 155 5.81 -14.24 6.96
C TYR A 155 5.78 -15.67 6.40
N ALA A 156 5.06 -15.87 5.30
CA ALA A 156 5.10 -17.11 4.54
C ALA A 156 6.17 -16.99 3.44
N PRO A 157 7.40 -17.50 3.67
CA PRO A 157 8.41 -17.51 2.62
C PRO A 157 7.89 -18.33 1.44
N ARG A 158 7.92 -17.78 0.24
CA ARG A 158 7.51 -18.45 -1.00
C ARG A 158 8.43 -19.61 -1.40
N THR A 159 9.27 -20.09 -0.50
CA THR A 159 10.23 -21.17 -0.75
C THR A 159 9.72 -22.50 -0.21
N SER A 160 9.93 -23.55 -0.98
CA SER A 160 9.44 -24.93 -0.86
C SER A 160 9.74 -25.65 0.46
N PHE A 161 10.59 -25.12 1.35
CA PHE A 161 10.95 -25.73 2.61
C PHE A 161 9.80 -25.84 3.62
N THR A 162 8.85 -24.92 3.59
CA THR A 162 7.68 -24.95 4.48
C THR A 162 6.67 -26.01 4.04
N ILE A 163 6.51 -26.23 2.74
CA ILE A 163 5.64 -27.28 2.18
C ILE A 163 6.17 -28.66 2.57
N GLY A 164 7.49 -28.89 2.51
CA GLY A 164 8.12 -30.14 2.94
C GLY A 164 7.90 -30.46 4.42
N ARG A 165 7.78 -29.44 5.27
CA ARG A 165 7.51 -29.61 6.72
C ARG A 165 6.04 -29.92 6.98
N LEU A 166 5.12 -29.27 6.29
CA LEU A 166 3.69 -29.55 6.37
C LEU A 166 3.33 -30.94 5.85
N LEU A 167 3.97 -31.40 4.78
CA LEU A 167 3.78 -32.74 4.23
C LEU A 167 4.33 -33.85 5.16
N ARG A 168 5.38 -33.58 5.94
CA ARG A 168 5.87 -34.52 6.97
C ARG A 168 4.90 -34.65 8.14
N GLY A 169 4.37 -33.52 8.65
CA GLY A 169 3.41 -33.55 9.75
C GLY A 169 2.12 -34.31 9.44
N VAL A 170 1.65 -34.29 8.17
CA VAL A 170 0.49 -35.06 7.73
C VAL A 170 0.79 -36.57 7.65
N ARG A 171 2.04 -36.94 7.44
CA ARG A 171 2.47 -38.36 7.34
C ARG A 171 2.58 -39.02 8.72
N ASP A 172 3.00 -38.27 9.74
CA ASP A 172 3.16 -38.78 11.10
C ASP A 172 1.84 -38.94 11.85
N HIS A 173 0.74 -38.33 11.36
CA HIS A 173 -0.62 -38.52 11.90
C HIS A 173 -1.39 -39.71 11.27
N LYS A 174 -0.82 -40.41 10.28
CA LYS A 174 -1.45 -41.56 9.62
C LYS A 174 -0.85 -42.91 9.99
N ASN A 175 0.15 -42.94 10.88
CA ASN A 175 0.71 -44.13 11.52
C ASN A 175 0.41 -44.09 13.03
#